data_24c6d060ee4cbb182702248bd2108001
#
_entry.id   24c6d060ee4cbb182702248bd2108001
#
_cell.length_a   1.000
_cell.length_b   1.000
_cell.length_c   1.000
_cell.angle_alpha   90.00
_cell.angle_beta   90.00
_cell.angle_gamma   90.00
#
_symmetry.space_group_name_H-M   'P 1'
#
loop_
_entity.id
_entity.type
_entity.pdbx_description
1 polymer ?
#
loop_
_entity_poly.entity_id
_entity_poly.type
_entity_poly.pdbx_seq_one_letter_code
_entity_poly.pdbx_strand_id
1 'polypeptide(L)'
;LEKLQLNAASLTFQPESSAALGFGFRCGFLGLLHMEIVQERLDREFNMDVITTVPNVSYIVHTKKGEEIEVHNPGGLPDPTLIDHIDEPFIRASVITNTTYIGPIMTLCLGKRGILLKQEYISGDRVEIHYDLPLGEIVIDFYDKLKSISKGYASFDYHLHDFRPSKLAKLDILLNGEPVDALSTLTHVDNSVTF
;
A
#
# COMPACT_ATOMS: atom_id res chain seq x y z
N LEU A 1 9.28 -20.62 4.32
CA LEU A 1 9.74 -19.30 3.87
C LEU A 1 11.25 -19.25 3.71
N GLU A 2 12.07 -19.74 4.66
CA GLU A 2 13.55 -19.73 4.57
C GLU A 2 14.06 -20.36 3.26
N LYS A 3 13.52 -21.53 2.85
CA LYS A 3 13.89 -22.19 1.60
C LYS A 3 13.53 -21.36 0.36
N LEU A 4 12.42 -20.63 0.41
CA LEU A 4 12.03 -19.72 -0.68
C LEU A 4 12.94 -18.50 -0.74
N GLN A 5 13.35 -17.96 0.40
CA GLN A 5 14.24 -16.80 0.49
C GLN A 5 15.61 -17.06 -0.17
N LEU A 6 16.11 -18.31 -0.15
CA LEU A 6 17.35 -18.67 -0.84
C LEU A 6 17.30 -18.39 -2.35
N ASN A 7 16.12 -18.47 -2.96
CA ASN A 7 15.90 -18.24 -4.39
C ASN A 7 15.15 -16.91 -4.67
N ALA A 8 14.75 -16.20 -3.63
CA ALA A 8 14.02 -14.94 -3.70
C ALA A 8 14.56 -13.99 -2.61
N ALA A 9 15.77 -13.49 -2.82
CA ALA A 9 16.49 -12.65 -1.85
C ALA A 9 15.74 -11.38 -1.42
N SER A 10 14.78 -10.93 -2.21
CA SER A 10 13.90 -9.80 -1.91
C SER A 10 12.73 -10.12 -0.98
N LEU A 11 12.46 -11.41 -0.71
CA LEU A 11 11.45 -11.83 0.25
C LEU A 11 12.00 -11.62 1.67
N THR A 12 11.34 -10.79 2.44
CA THR A 12 11.60 -10.65 3.88
C THR A 12 10.42 -11.19 4.66
N PHE A 13 10.66 -11.78 5.83
CA PHE A 13 9.59 -12.27 6.68
C PHE A 13 9.98 -12.22 8.16
N GLN A 14 8.97 -12.04 9.01
CA GLN A 14 9.09 -12.05 10.47
C GLN A 14 7.91 -12.80 11.07
N PRO A 15 8.11 -13.59 12.14
CA PRO A 15 7.00 -14.20 12.86
C PRO A 15 6.03 -13.16 13.39
N GLU A 16 4.74 -13.42 13.26
CA GLU A 16 3.68 -12.56 13.79
C GLU A 16 2.51 -13.43 14.28
N SER A 17 1.76 -12.93 15.24
CA SER A 17 0.55 -13.60 15.74
C SER A 17 -0.64 -12.66 15.64
N SER A 18 -1.75 -13.18 15.11
CA SER A 18 -3.04 -12.50 15.05
C SER A 18 -4.02 -13.19 16.01
N ALA A 19 -4.87 -12.42 16.66
CA ALA A 19 -5.92 -12.96 17.51
C ALA A 19 -6.94 -13.81 16.71
N ALA A 20 -7.21 -13.41 15.46
CA ALA A 20 -8.16 -14.09 14.60
C ALA A 20 -7.58 -15.28 13.83
N LEU A 21 -6.32 -15.17 13.35
CA LEU A 21 -5.69 -16.16 12.45
C LEU A 21 -4.63 -17.04 13.15
N GLY A 22 -4.25 -16.70 14.39
CA GLY A 22 -3.22 -17.42 15.12
C GLY A 22 -1.81 -17.06 14.65
N PHE A 23 -0.90 -18.05 14.68
CA PHE A 23 0.50 -17.86 14.28
C PHE A 23 0.65 -17.75 12.77
N GLY A 24 1.46 -16.78 12.33
CA GLY A 24 1.75 -16.54 10.94
C GLY A 24 3.06 -15.77 10.73
N PHE A 25 3.18 -15.14 9.57
CA PHE A 25 4.34 -14.34 9.21
C PHE A 25 3.91 -13.04 8.55
N ARG A 26 4.54 -11.96 8.94
CA ARG A 26 4.53 -10.72 8.18
C ARG A 26 5.62 -10.79 7.13
N CYS A 27 5.22 -10.66 5.88
CA CYS A 27 6.12 -10.78 4.74
C CYS A 27 6.22 -9.45 3.98
N GLY A 28 7.43 -9.11 3.54
CA GLY A 28 7.67 -8.00 2.64
C GLY A 28 7.91 -8.49 1.22
N PHE A 29 7.23 -7.84 0.27
CA PHE A 29 7.28 -8.17 -1.15
C PHE A 29 7.63 -6.94 -1.99
N LEU A 30 8.16 -7.15 -3.19
CA LEU A 30 8.44 -6.09 -4.16
C LEU A 30 7.17 -5.52 -4.82
N GLY A 31 6.03 -6.21 -4.66
CA GLY A 31 4.74 -5.85 -5.23
C GLY A 31 3.79 -7.03 -5.23
N LEU A 32 2.56 -6.83 -5.71
CA LEU A 32 1.51 -7.86 -5.71
C LEU A 32 1.90 -9.10 -6.50
N LEU A 33 2.47 -8.94 -7.69
CA LEU A 33 2.91 -10.07 -8.51
C LEU A 33 3.96 -10.93 -7.78
N HIS A 34 4.87 -10.31 -7.04
CA HIS A 34 5.84 -11.05 -6.23
C HIS A 34 5.15 -11.84 -5.12
N MET A 35 4.14 -11.25 -4.48
CA MET A 35 3.32 -11.93 -3.46
C MET A 35 2.60 -13.14 -4.05
N GLU A 36 1.92 -12.98 -5.19
CA GLU A 36 1.21 -14.06 -5.89
C GLU A 36 2.15 -15.21 -6.28
N ILE A 37 3.33 -14.91 -6.82
CA ILE A 37 4.35 -15.91 -7.16
C ILE A 37 4.79 -16.68 -5.91
N VAL A 38 5.05 -16.00 -4.81
CA VAL A 38 5.46 -16.66 -3.55
C VAL A 38 4.34 -17.53 -3.01
N GLN A 39 3.09 -17.04 -3.02
CA GLN A 39 1.91 -17.82 -2.60
C GLN A 39 1.73 -19.08 -3.46
N GLU A 40 1.80 -18.96 -4.78
CA GLU A 40 1.70 -20.10 -5.70
C GLU A 40 2.83 -21.12 -5.49
N ARG A 41 4.03 -20.66 -5.20
CA ARG A 41 5.16 -21.55 -4.87
C ARG A 41 4.97 -22.26 -3.53
N LEU A 42 4.41 -21.59 -2.51
CA LEU A 42 4.09 -22.23 -1.23
C LEU A 42 3.08 -23.36 -1.42
N ASP A 43 2.05 -23.13 -2.23
CA ASP A 43 1.07 -24.16 -2.56
C ASP A 43 1.71 -25.30 -3.38
N ARG A 44 2.31 -25.02 -4.52
CA ARG A 44 2.80 -26.05 -5.47
C ARG A 44 4.05 -26.80 -4.98
N GLU A 45 5.02 -26.10 -4.40
CA GLU A 45 6.31 -26.73 -4.02
C GLU A 45 6.27 -27.35 -2.62
N PHE A 46 5.45 -26.78 -1.73
CA PHE A 46 5.40 -27.19 -0.30
C PHE A 46 4.04 -27.72 0.14
N ASN A 47 3.04 -27.73 -0.77
CA ASN A 47 1.66 -28.15 -0.47
C ASN A 47 1.09 -27.44 0.78
N MET A 48 1.35 -26.12 0.87
CA MET A 48 0.91 -25.28 1.97
C MET A 48 -0.18 -24.33 1.47
N ASP A 49 -1.40 -24.53 1.95
CA ASP A 49 -2.49 -23.56 1.78
C ASP A 49 -2.32 -22.45 2.81
N VAL A 50 -2.16 -21.21 2.33
CA VAL A 50 -1.89 -20.03 3.17
C VAL A 50 -3.00 -19.01 3.02
N ILE A 51 -3.45 -18.46 4.15
CA ILE A 51 -4.38 -17.33 4.16
C ILE A 51 -3.56 -16.05 4.12
N THR A 52 -3.75 -15.27 3.06
CA THR A 52 -3.14 -13.94 2.91
C THR A 52 -4.10 -12.85 3.34
N THR A 53 -3.59 -11.85 4.05
CA THR A 53 -4.33 -10.65 4.44
C THR A 53 -4.05 -9.51 3.46
N VAL A 54 -4.84 -8.44 3.53
CA VAL A 54 -4.64 -7.24 2.72
C VAL A 54 -3.26 -6.62 3.02
N PRO A 55 -2.48 -6.24 1.98
CA PRO A 55 -1.21 -5.57 2.18
C PRO A 55 -1.39 -4.25 2.94
N ASN A 56 -0.56 -4.03 3.94
CA ASN A 56 -0.49 -2.79 4.70
C ASN A 56 0.83 -2.06 4.44
N VAL A 57 0.80 -0.75 4.63
CA VAL A 57 2.00 0.09 4.66
C VAL A 57 2.35 0.42 6.11
N SER A 58 3.61 0.80 6.34
CA SER A 58 4.03 1.28 7.67
C SER A 58 3.63 2.74 7.86
N TYR A 59 3.14 3.07 9.05
CA TYR A 59 2.78 4.42 9.47
C TYR A 59 3.64 4.85 10.65
N ILE A 60 3.85 6.15 10.82
CA ILE A 60 4.48 6.70 12.02
C ILE A 60 3.40 7.41 12.84
N VAL A 61 3.20 6.92 14.04
CA VAL A 61 2.24 7.49 14.99
C VAL A 61 2.97 8.39 15.97
N HIS A 62 2.59 9.65 16.00
CA HIS A 62 3.07 10.62 16.98
C HIS A 62 2.08 10.68 18.14
N THR A 63 2.59 10.44 19.35
CA THR A 63 1.76 10.50 20.56
C THR A 63 1.78 11.91 21.16
N LYS A 64 0.73 12.26 21.91
CA LYS A 64 0.68 13.53 22.67
C LYS A 64 1.79 13.69 23.71
N LYS A 65 2.52 12.59 24.00
CA LYS A 65 3.70 12.61 24.90
C LYS A 65 5.01 12.87 24.14
N GLY A 66 4.96 12.99 22.81
CA GLY A 66 6.13 13.20 21.95
C GLY A 66 6.88 11.93 21.59
N GLU A 67 6.27 10.76 21.76
CA GLU A 67 6.85 9.48 21.32
C GLU A 67 6.48 9.21 19.86
N GLU A 68 7.40 8.66 19.08
CA GLU A 68 7.18 8.19 17.71
C GLU A 68 7.12 6.66 17.72
N ILE A 69 6.04 6.10 17.19
CA ILE A 69 5.80 4.66 17.14
C ILE A 69 5.59 4.25 15.69
N GLU A 70 6.45 3.39 15.17
CA GLU A 70 6.23 2.79 13.85
C GLU A 70 5.18 1.67 13.97
N VAL A 71 4.10 1.80 13.19
CA VAL A 71 2.97 0.86 13.20
C VAL A 71 2.86 0.21 11.83
N HIS A 72 3.01 -1.11 11.78
CA HIS A 72 2.91 -1.91 10.55
C HIS A 72 1.57 -2.63 10.41
N ASN A 73 0.79 -2.68 11.49
CA ASN A 73 -0.51 -3.35 11.53
C ASN A 73 -1.52 -2.45 12.26
N PRO A 74 -2.72 -2.24 11.72
CA PRO A 74 -3.77 -1.44 12.37
C PRO A 74 -4.11 -1.90 13.80
N GLY A 75 -3.92 -3.21 14.11
CA GLY A 75 -4.08 -3.74 15.46
C GLY A 75 -3.05 -3.22 16.48
N GLY A 76 -1.90 -2.74 16.02
CA GLY A 76 -0.84 -2.16 16.85
C GLY A 76 -0.99 -0.67 17.14
N LEU A 77 -2.07 -0.02 16.67
CA LEU A 77 -2.32 1.39 16.97
C LEU A 77 -2.56 1.61 18.47
N PRO A 78 -1.91 2.61 19.07
CA PRO A 78 -2.24 3.03 20.43
C PRO A 78 -3.67 3.56 20.52
N ASP A 79 -4.15 3.72 21.75
CA ASP A 79 -5.47 4.31 22.00
C ASP A 79 -5.59 5.67 21.27
N PRO A 80 -6.68 5.90 20.52
CA PRO A 80 -6.87 7.14 19.74
C PRO A 80 -6.75 8.42 20.59
N THR A 81 -7.04 8.35 21.91
CA THR A 81 -6.92 9.49 22.82
C THR A 81 -5.47 9.91 23.07
N LEU A 82 -4.51 9.01 22.86
CA LEU A 82 -3.08 9.23 23.04
C LEU A 82 -2.41 9.72 21.75
N ILE A 83 -3.06 9.57 20.60
CA ILE A 83 -2.52 9.96 19.30
C ILE A 83 -2.65 11.47 19.13
N ASP A 84 -1.56 12.12 18.70
CA ASP A 84 -1.56 13.50 18.23
C ASP A 84 -1.87 13.53 16.73
N HIS A 85 -1.03 12.88 15.92
CA HIS A 85 -1.25 12.70 14.49
C HIS A 85 -0.57 11.42 14.00
N ILE A 86 -0.91 11.02 12.78
CA ILE A 86 -0.32 9.86 12.10
C ILE A 86 0.26 10.33 10.78
N ASP A 87 1.51 9.97 10.55
CA ASP A 87 2.19 10.20 9.28
C ASP A 87 2.06 8.97 8.39
N GLU A 88 1.60 9.19 7.15
CA GLU A 88 1.58 8.17 6.11
C GLU A 88 2.77 8.31 5.15
N PRO A 89 3.29 7.18 4.63
CA PRO A 89 4.38 7.22 3.66
C PRO A 89 3.89 7.74 2.31
N PHE A 90 4.64 8.69 1.75
CA PHE A 90 4.46 9.20 0.40
C PHE A 90 5.55 8.69 -0.52
N ILE A 91 5.16 8.41 -1.74
CA ILE A 91 6.08 8.09 -2.84
C ILE A 91 6.16 9.27 -3.79
N ARG A 92 7.31 9.40 -4.43
CA ARG A 92 7.47 10.22 -5.62
C ARG A 92 7.44 9.30 -6.83
N ALA A 93 6.44 9.53 -7.68
CA ALA A 93 6.14 8.71 -8.82
C ALA A 93 6.36 9.46 -10.14
N SER A 94 6.81 8.73 -11.15
CA SER A 94 6.89 9.17 -12.55
C SER A 94 6.01 8.26 -13.41
N VAL A 95 5.12 8.87 -14.18
CA VAL A 95 4.27 8.20 -15.17
C VAL A 95 4.66 8.69 -16.56
N ILE A 96 5.19 7.78 -17.39
CA ILE A 96 5.47 8.10 -18.80
C ILE A 96 4.35 7.51 -19.66
N THR A 97 3.73 8.35 -20.49
CA THR A 97 2.58 7.95 -21.31
C THR A 97 2.48 8.77 -22.59
N ASN A 98 1.48 8.45 -23.41
CA ASN A 98 1.09 9.27 -24.55
C ASN A 98 0.16 10.41 -24.09
N THR A 99 0.25 11.56 -24.75
CA THR A 99 -0.54 12.77 -24.44
C THR A 99 -2.06 12.52 -24.42
N THR A 100 -2.54 11.54 -25.18
CA THR A 100 -3.95 11.12 -25.21
C THR A 100 -4.47 10.66 -23.85
N TYR A 101 -3.59 10.10 -23.01
CA TYR A 101 -3.97 9.52 -21.71
C TYR A 101 -3.72 10.43 -20.51
N ILE A 102 -3.23 11.65 -20.71
CA ILE A 102 -2.94 12.60 -19.62
C ILE A 102 -4.17 12.81 -18.74
N GLY A 103 -5.32 13.16 -19.35
CA GLY A 103 -6.56 13.46 -18.60
C GLY A 103 -7.02 12.29 -17.70
N PRO A 104 -7.22 11.09 -18.26
CA PRO A 104 -7.58 9.90 -17.45
C PRO A 104 -6.57 9.58 -16.35
N ILE A 105 -5.27 9.69 -16.60
CA ILE A 105 -4.22 9.43 -15.60
C ILE A 105 -4.25 10.49 -14.50
N MET A 106 -4.40 11.77 -14.85
CA MET A 106 -4.55 12.84 -13.86
C MET A 106 -5.79 12.61 -12.97
N THR A 107 -6.90 12.20 -13.55
CA THR A 107 -8.13 11.88 -12.80
C THR A 107 -7.88 10.71 -11.83
N LEU A 108 -7.20 9.66 -12.29
CA LEU A 108 -6.83 8.52 -11.43
C LEU A 108 -5.94 8.97 -10.26
N CYS A 109 -4.88 9.72 -10.55
CA CYS A 109 -3.94 10.18 -9.51
C CYS A 109 -4.61 11.13 -8.51
N LEU A 110 -5.46 12.05 -8.97
CA LEU A 110 -6.23 12.93 -8.10
C LEU A 110 -7.21 12.14 -7.20
N GLY A 111 -7.89 11.14 -7.76
CA GLY A 111 -8.76 10.24 -7.00
C GLY A 111 -8.01 9.39 -5.95
N LYS A 112 -6.69 9.26 -6.08
CA LYS A 112 -5.78 8.62 -5.13
C LYS A 112 -5.01 9.65 -4.26
N ARG A 113 -5.56 10.83 -4.07
CA ARG A 113 -4.97 11.93 -3.27
C ARG A 113 -3.59 12.38 -3.75
N GLY A 114 -3.30 12.16 -5.05
CA GLY A 114 -2.03 12.53 -5.66
C GLY A 114 -1.86 14.02 -5.83
N ILE A 115 -0.65 14.51 -5.57
CA ILE A 115 -0.24 15.89 -5.74
C ILE A 115 0.60 15.98 -7.00
N LEU A 116 0.11 16.68 -8.02
CA LEU A 116 0.85 16.91 -9.25
C LEU A 116 2.05 17.83 -8.97
N LEU A 117 3.25 17.39 -9.32
CA LEU A 117 4.48 18.16 -9.16
C LEU A 117 4.84 18.88 -10.46
N LYS A 118 4.94 18.13 -11.55
CA LYS A 118 5.31 18.64 -12.86
C LYS A 118 4.83 17.73 -13.98
N GLN A 119 4.76 18.29 -15.18
CA GLN A 119 4.51 17.59 -16.42
C GLN A 119 5.55 18.05 -17.45
N GLU A 120 6.23 17.09 -18.07
CA GLU A 120 7.30 17.36 -19.04
C GLU A 120 7.04 16.59 -20.33
N TYR A 121 7.09 17.29 -21.46
CA TYR A 121 7.02 16.66 -22.78
C TYR A 121 8.40 16.17 -23.18
N ILE A 122 8.54 14.84 -23.39
CA ILE A 122 9.84 14.24 -23.71
C ILE A 122 10.14 14.37 -25.19
N SER A 123 9.26 13.84 -26.03
CA SER A 123 9.35 13.96 -27.50
C SER A 123 8.04 13.56 -28.17
N GLY A 124 7.67 14.26 -29.25
CA GLY A 124 6.46 13.97 -30.01
C GLY A 124 5.21 14.02 -29.12
N ASP A 125 4.55 12.89 -28.99
CA ASP A 125 3.33 12.69 -28.20
C ASP A 125 3.57 12.04 -26.82
N ARG A 126 4.84 11.90 -26.38
CA ARG A 126 5.17 11.32 -25.07
C ARG A 126 5.37 12.39 -24.01
N VAL A 127 4.78 12.14 -22.86
CA VAL A 127 4.81 13.00 -21.68
C VAL A 127 5.22 12.20 -20.45
N GLU A 128 5.98 12.83 -19.58
CA GLU A 128 6.29 12.36 -18.23
C GLU A 128 5.55 13.24 -17.22
N ILE A 129 4.83 12.62 -16.29
CA ILE A 129 4.05 13.28 -15.27
C ILE A 129 4.55 12.82 -13.91
N HIS A 130 4.92 13.76 -13.06
CA HIS A 130 5.44 13.50 -11.72
C HIS A 130 4.40 13.81 -10.66
N TYR A 131 4.21 12.86 -9.76
CA TYR A 131 3.27 12.94 -8.63
C TYR A 131 3.94 12.58 -7.31
N ASP A 132 3.53 13.24 -6.25
CA ASP A 132 3.61 12.66 -4.91
C ASP A 132 2.28 11.96 -4.61
N LEU A 133 2.34 10.69 -4.21
CA LEU A 133 1.17 9.84 -3.95
C LEU A 133 1.32 9.13 -2.60
N PRO A 134 0.25 9.01 -1.80
CA PRO A 134 0.29 8.16 -0.62
C PRO A 134 0.49 6.70 -1.00
N LEU A 135 1.45 6.03 -0.39
CA LEU A 135 1.78 4.64 -0.71
C LEU A 135 0.58 3.71 -0.52
N GLY A 136 -0.21 3.91 0.53
CA GLY A 136 -1.39 3.11 0.82
C GLY A 136 -2.47 3.13 -0.28
N GLU A 137 -2.54 4.21 -1.06
CA GLU A 137 -3.52 4.34 -2.15
C GLU A 137 -3.13 3.59 -3.43
N ILE A 138 -1.85 3.22 -3.57
CA ILE A 138 -1.35 2.60 -4.80
C ILE A 138 -1.12 1.09 -4.69
N VAL A 139 -1.06 0.55 -3.46
CA VAL A 139 -0.65 -0.84 -3.21
C VAL A 139 -1.62 -1.86 -3.81
N ILE A 140 -2.92 -1.57 -3.84
CA ILE A 140 -3.94 -2.57 -4.17
C ILE A 140 -4.25 -2.61 -5.68
N ASP A 141 -4.78 -1.53 -6.26
CA ASP A 141 -5.39 -1.57 -7.58
C ASP A 141 -4.90 -0.48 -8.56
N PHE A 142 -4.02 0.39 -8.09
CA PHE A 142 -3.59 1.56 -8.86
C PHE A 142 -2.91 1.17 -10.18
N TYR A 143 -2.00 0.20 -10.14
CA TYR A 143 -1.24 -0.21 -11.32
C TYR A 143 -2.14 -0.82 -12.40
N ASP A 144 -3.10 -1.66 -12.01
CA ASP A 144 -4.05 -2.29 -12.91
C ASP A 144 -4.97 -1.24 -13.56
N LYS A 145 -5.46 -0.29 -12.76
CA LYS A 145 -6.23 0.85 -13.27
C LYS A 145 -5.42 1.70 -14.23
N LEU A 146 -4.15 2.00 -13.88
CA LEU A 146 -3.26 2.78 -14.73
C LEU A 146 -3.05 2.08 -16.09
N LYS A 147 -2.79 0.78 -16.08
CA LYS A 147 -2.65 -0.03 -17.31
C LYS A 147 -3.93 -0.07 -18.12
N SER A 148 -5.06 -0.25 -17.47
CA SER A 148 -6.37 -0.29 -18.13
C SER A 148 -6.69 1.02 -18.85
N ILE A 149 -6.61 2.16 -18.15
CA ILE A 149 -6.95 3.48 -18.74
C ILE A 149 -5.98 3.94 -19.81
N SER A 150 -4.73 3.49 -19.75
CA SER A 150 -3.70 3.82 -20.75
C SER A 150 -3.56 2.74 -21.83
N LYS A 151 -4.43 1.73 -21.85
CA LYS A 151 -4.34 0.58 -22.76
C LYS A 151 -2.95 -0.10 -22.77
N GLY A 152 -2.28 -0.12 -21.62
CA GLY A 152 -0.95 -0.65 -21.45
C GLY A 152 0.20 0.28 -21.84
N TYR A 153 -0.08 1.49 -22.35
CA TYR A 153 0.97 2.42 -22.79
C TYR A 153 1.65 3.22 -21.68
N ALA A 154 1.07 3.29 -20.48
CA ALA A 154 1.70 3.96 -19.36
C ALA A 154 2.77 3.07 -18.71
N SER A 155 3.96 3.63 -18.47
CA SER A 155 4.94 3.09 -17.53
C SER A 155 4.89 3.88 -16.23
N PHE A 156 5.15 3.18 -15.12
CA PHE A 156 5.08 3.72 -13.78
C PHE A 156 6.31 3.31 -13.01
N ASP A 157 7.00 4.29 -12.47
CA ASP A 157 8.14 4.10 -11.59
C ASP A 157 7.98 4.99 -10.36
N TYR A 158 8.45 4.54 -9.20
CA TYR A 158 8.34 5.29 -7.96
C TYR A 158 9.42 4.93 -6.95
N HIS A 159 9.65 5.83 -6.01
CA HIS A 159 10.48 5.59 -4.83
C HIS A 159 9.84 6.21 -3.59
N LEU A 160 10.12 5.64 -2.44
CA LEU A 160 9.74 6.24 -1.16
C LEU A 160 10.37 7.62 -1.03
N HIS A 161 9.60 8.60 -0.60
CA HIS A 161 10.05 9.99 -0.54
C HIS A 161 10.09 10.51 0.90
N ASP A 162 8.94 10.65 1.53
CA ASP A 162 8.80 11.20 2.88
C ASP A 162 7.58 10.60 3.60
N PHE A 163 7.40 11.01 4.86
CA PHE A 163 6.20 10.77 5.63
C PHE A 163 5.50 12.10 5.86
N ARG A 164 4.17 12.12 5.77
CA ARG A 164 3.36 13.34 5.90
C ARG A 164 2.16 13.11 6.80
N PRO A 165 1.82 14.11 7.66
CA PRO A 165 0.63 14.05 8.50
C PRO A 165 -0.63 13.87 7.66
N SER A 166 -1.45 12.89 8.04
CA SER A 166 -2.69 12.57 7.35
C SER A 166 -3.83 12.27 8.31
N LYS A 167 -5.05 12.57 7.86
CA LYS A 167 -6.28 12.27 8.61
C LYS A 167 -6.67 10.82 8.36
N LEU A 168 -6.05 9.91 9.09
CA LEU A 168 -6.30 8.49 9.00
C LEU A 168 -7.30 8.04 10.07
N ALA A 169 -8.14 7.09 9.71
CA ALA A 169 -9.05 6.40 10.61
C ALA A 169 -8.82 4.89 10.52
N LYS A 170 -8.87 4.23 11.66
CA LYS A 170 -8.91 2.77 11.73
C LYS A 170 -10.30 2.29 11.35
N LEU A 171 -10.37 1.43 10.36
CA LEU A 171 -11.59 0.75 9.96
C LEU A 171 -11.53 -0.70 10.48
N ASP A 172 -12.41 -1.05 11.39
CA ASP A 172 -12.54 -2.40 11.92
C ASP A 172 -13.73 -3.09 11.27
N ILE A 173 -13.49 -4.27 10.71
CA ILE A 173 -14.56 -5.14 10.21
C ILE A 173 -15.05 -6.03 11.35
N LEU A 174 -16.34 -5.99 11.63
CA LEU A 174 -16.96 -6.78 12.66
C LEU A 174 -17.62 -8.04 12.06
N LEU A 175 -17.26 -9.22 12.54
CA LEU A 175 -17.96 -10.46 12.28
C LEU A 175 -18.79 -10.83 13.51
N ASN A 176 -20.10 -10.88 13.34
CA ASN A 176 -21.05 -11.16 14.44
C ASN A 176 -20.86 -10.22 15.66
N GLY A 177 -20.47 -8.96 15.40
CA GLY A 177 -20.27 -7.93 16.42
C GLY A 177 -18.88 -7.92 17.06
N GLU A 178 -18.00 -8.86 16.71
CA GLU A 178 -16.61 -8.92 17.19
C GLU A 178 -15.62 -8.41 16.13
N PRO A 179 -14.68 -7.53 16.48
CA PRO A 179 -13.69 -7.02 15.54
C PRO A 179 -12.68 -8.11 15.14
N VAL A 180 -12.40 -8.19 13.84
CA VAL A 180 -11.40 -9.10 13.27
C VAL A 180 -10.16 -8.28 12.92
N ASP A 181 -9.10 -8.42 13.72
CA ASP A 181 -7.85 -7.66 13.58
C ASP A 181 -7.16 -7.87 12.23
N ALA A 182 -7.23 -9.07 11.67
CA ALA A 182 -6.67 -9.41 10.36
C ALA A 182 -7.34 -8.69 9.18
N LEU A 183 -8.56 -8.17 9.36
CA LEU A 183 -9.31 -7.42 8.37
C LEU A 183 -9.34 -5.92 8.64
N SER A 184 -8.76 -5.48 9.77
CA SER A 184 -8.64 -4.06 10.10
C SER A 184 -7.70 -3.36 9.13
N THR A 185 -8.04 -2.14 8.72
CA THR A 185 -7.20 -1.33 7.84
C THR A 185 -7.17 0.13 8.30
N LEU A 186 -6.09 0.82 7.92
CA LEU A 186 -6.02 2.29 8.05
C LEU A 186 -6.40 2.90 6.71
N THR A 187 -7.35 3.80 6.72
CA THR A 187 -7.80 4.51 5.53
C THR A 187 -7.92 6.01 5.81
N HIS A 188 -7.81 6.82 4.76
CA HIS A 188 -8.08 8.24 4.90
C HIS A 188 -9.55 8.48 5.22
N VAL A 189 -9.84 9.45 6.10
CA VAL A 189 -11.21 9.73 6.56
C VAL A 189 -12.17 9.98 5.40
N ASP A 190 -11.72 10.65 4.34
CA ASP A 190 -12.56 10.92 3.16
C ASP A 190 -12.96 9.65 2.40
N ASN A 191 -12.17 8.59 2.50
CA ASN A 191 -12.43 7.30 1.86
C ASN A 191 -13.21 6.35 2.77
N SER A 192 -13.32 6.64 4.08
CA SER A 192 -13.96 5.76 5.06
C SER A 192 -15.47 5.55 4.84
N VAL A 193 -16.11 6.43 4.07
CA VAL A 193 -17.55 6.38 3.75
C VAL A 193 -17.85 5.52 2.51
N THR A 194 -16.81 5.10 1.77
CA THR A 194 -16.96 4.40 0.48
C THR A 194 -16.57 2.91 0.55
N PHE A 195 -16.25 2.43 1.74
CA PHE A 195 -15.93 1.02 2.02
C PHE A 195 -17.18 0.22 2.36
#